data_e71f3cb66351524d89108afd7dfe7516
#
_entry.id   e71f3cb66351524d89108afd7dfe7516
#
_cell.length_a   1.000
_cell.length_b   1.000
_cell.length_c   1.000
_cell.angle_alpha   90.00
_cell.angle_beta   90.00
_cell.angle_gamma   90.00
#
_symmetry.space_group_name_H-M   'P 1'
#
loop_
_entity.id
_entity.type
_entity.pdbx_description
1 polymer ?
#
loop_
_entity_poly.entity_id
_entity_poly.type
_entity_poly.pdbx_seq_one_letter_code
_entity_poly.pdbx_strand_id
1 'polypeptide(L)'
;MDDAAPVLNSPAVPGRISRTGLLFGGTLLILIAGGIGMQVWRARSSQAAEEQAAVPAAQSPGEAANVAWARVNGEAITWDALARECVERHGKEVLENMINRTIIQQECSRRGITVSEAEVDQEILETSKKFGLALDQWYKMLEAERNLTPQQYRRDIIWPMLALKKLAGRDVVITEEMLRLAYEDNYGPRVKARMIVLDNIRRATEIWEKARKTPDDFESLARDYSLEPNSRALGGVIPPIRKNSGAHENLRKAAFAMTQPGEISGVLQVGPSQYAILKFEGQTEPVDHNMADVEAELHADLTEREVQRMVGETFEKLQGDARVDNFLTGESRGRPEAASAEKTAPPRTAEQTPAPRSPAKR
;
A
#
# COMPACT_ATOMS: atom_id res chain seq x y z
N MET A 1 31.24 -67.84 -8.39
CA MET A 1 30.41 -67.40 -9.53
C MET A 1 29.77 -66.15 -9.08
N ASP A 2 30.55 -65.06 -9.30
CA ASP A 2 30.22 -63.70 -8.91
C ASP A 2 29.46 -63.05 -10.05
N ASP A 3 28.33 -62.44 -9.74
CA ASP A 3 27.64 -61.56 -10.66
C ASP A 3 27.51 -60.17 -10.00
N ALA A 4 28.44 -59.30 -10.33
CA ALA A 4 28.47 -57.89 -9.94
C ALA A 4 27.71 -57.07 -10.99
N ALA A 5 26.57 -56.46 -10.59
CA ALA A 5 25.85 -55.51 -11.40
C ALA A 5 26.60 -54.12 -11.48
N PRO A 6 26.58 -53.44 -12.64
CA PRO A 6 27.30 -52.18 -12.80
C PRO A 6 26.58 -51.00 -12.19
N VAL A 7 27.34 -50.17 -11.48
CA VAL A 7 26.91 -48.88 -10.92
C VAL A 7 26.69 -47.88 -12.08
N LEU A 8 25.47 -47.47 -12.28
CA LEU A 8 25.09 -46.40 -13.19
C LEU A 8 25.39 -45.02 -12.56
N ASN A 9 26.39 -44.38 -13.13
CA ASN A 9 26.78 -43.00 -12.86
C ASN A 9 25.72 -42.07 -13.45
N SER A 10 24.92 -41.42 -12.60
CA SER A 10 24.00 -40.36 -13.03
C SER A 10 24.74 -39.04 -13.14
N PRO A 11 24.56 -38.27 -14.23
CA PRO A 11 25.16 -36.96 -14.37
C PRO A 11 24.52 -35.95 -13.42
N ALA A 12 25.35 -35.12 -12.81
CA ALA A 12 24.93 -34.00 -11.93
C ALA A 12 24.03 -33.02 -12.70
N VAL A 13 22.83 -32.81 -12.20
CA VAL A 13 21.90 -31.80 -12.67
C VAL A 13 22.36 -30.44 -12.13
N PRO A 14 22.56 -29.41 -12.96
CA PRO A 14 22.90 -28.08 -12.47
C PRO A 14 21.75 -27.52 -11.66
N GLY A 15 22.04 -26.98 -10.48
CA GLY A 15 21.11 -26.43 -9.52
C GLY A 15 20.17 -25.40 -10.17
N ARG A 16 18.89 -25.68 -10.14
CA ARG A 16 17.82 -24.74 -10.43
C ARG A 16 17.85 -23.68 -9.35
N ILE A 17 18.27 -22.47 -9.73
CA ILE A 17 18.10 -21.26 -8.94
C ILE A 17 16.60 -21.13 -8.64
N SER A 18 16.26 -21.23 -7.37
CA SER A 18 14.88 -21.11 -6.87
C SER A 18 14.34 -19.69 -7.17
N ARG A 19 13.35 -19.64 -8.03
CA ARG A 19 12.61 -18.40 -8.41
C ARG A 19 11.71 -17.85 -7.29
N THR A 20 11.95 -18.19 -6.04
CA THR A 20 11.12 -17.77 -4.90
C THR A 20 11.46 -16.39 -4.34
N GLY A 21 12.47 -15.70 -4.86
CA GLY A 21 12.83 -14.32 -4.43
C GLY A 21 12.05 -13.20 -5.12
N LEU A 22 11.33 -13.49 -6.20
CA LEU A 22 10.73 -12.45 -7.06
C LEU A 22 9.28 -12.07 -6.74
N LEU A 23 8.68 -12.63 -5.69
CA LEU A 23 7.25 -12.40 -5.40
C LEU A 23 6.95 -11.28 -4.39
N PHE A 24 7.97 -10.64 -3.81
CA PHE A 24 7.74 -9.59 -2.80
C PHE A 24 7.78 -8.14 -3.33
N GLY A 25 8.30 -7.89 -4.52
CA GLY A 25 8.35 -6.54 -5.12
C GLY A 25 7.04 -6.08 -5.78
N GLY A 26 6.14 -7.01 -6.13
CA GLY A 26 4.93 -6.70 -6.90
C GLY A 26 3.71 -6.28 -6.10
N THR A 27 3.70 -6.48 -4.78
CA THR A 27 2.48 -6.33 -3.97
C THR A 27 2.21 -4.89 -3.51
N LEU A 28 3.17 -3.98 -3.59
CA LEU A 28 3.02 -2.63 -3.05
C LEU A 28 2.38 -1.64 -4.05
N LEU A 29 2.43 -1.91 -5.35
CA LEU A 29 1.75 -1.10 -6.37
C LEU A 29 0.22 -1.16 -6.30
N ILE A 30 -0.33 -2.10 -5.53
CA ILE A 30 -1.77 -2.36 -5.39
C ILE A 30 -2.36 -1.67 -4.16
N LEU A 31 -1.55 -1.28 -3.17
CA LEU A 31 -2.04 -0.72 -1.91
C LEU A 31 -2.44 0.78 -1.97
N ILE A 32 -2.05 1.50 -3.02
CA ILE A 32 -2.48 2.90 -3.17
C ILE A 32 -3.94 3.00 -3.66
N ALA A 33 -4.48 1.95 -4.27
CA ALA A 33 -5.87 1.92 -4.77
C ALA A 33 -6.82 1.05 -3.94
N GLY A 34 -6.35 0.40 -2.87
CA GLY A 34 -7.15 -0.64 -2.25
C GLY A 34 -7.04 -0.77 -0.75
N GLY A 35 -7.61 0.16 -0.01
CA GLY A 35 -8.14 -0.15 1.31
C GLY A 35 -9.49 -0.84 1.21
N ILE A 36 -9.58 -2.03 0.58
CA ILE A 36 -10.85 -2.75 0.50
C ILE A 36 -10.63 -4.24 0.67
N GLY A 37 -11.41 -4.73 1.66
CA GLY A 37 -11.48 -6.11 2.07
C GLY A 37 -11.79 -7.07 0.93
N MET A 38 -11.03 -8.15 0.92
CA MET A 38 -11.21 -9.34 0.14
C MET A 38 -12.57 -9.99 0.49
N GLN A 39 -13.53 -9.92 -0.43
CA GLN A 39 -14.63 -10.91 -0.44
C GLN A 39 -14.66 -11.60 -1.80
N VAL A 40 -14.28 -12.85 -1.77
CA VAL A 40 -14.37 -13.80 -2.87
C VAL A 40 -15.84 -14.08 -3.16
N TRP A 41 -16.32 -13.65 -4.32
CA TRP A 41 -17.54 -14.19 -4.88
C TRP A 41 -17.27 -14.91 -6.21
N ARG A 42 -17.46 -16.23 -6.17
CA ARG A 42 -17.42 -17.11 -7.33
C ARG A 42 -18.72 -16.93 -8.12
N ALA A 43 -18.68 -16.33 -9.26
CA ALA A 43 -19.76 -16.42 -10.23
C ALA A 43 -19.26 -17.11 -11.50
N ARG A 44 -20.00 -18.14 -11.88
CA ARG A 44 -19.79 -18.96 -13.06
C ARG A 44 -19.92 -18.13 -14.33
N SER A 45 -18.95 -18.30 -15.20
CA SER A 45 -18.97 -17.83 -16.58
C SER A 45 -20.08 -18.48 -17.38
N SER A 46 -20.89 -17.70 -18.05
CA SER A 46 -21.60 -18.07 -19.26
C SER A 46 -21.11 -17.18 -20.40
N GLN A 47 -20.51 -17.83 -21.39
CA GLN A 47 -20.14 -17.21 -22.66
C GLN A 47 -21.42 -16.70 -23.34
N ALA A 48 -21.48 -15.43 -23.62
CA ALA A 48 -22.39 -14.86 -24.59
C ALA A 48 -21.59 -13.88 -25.46
N ALA A 49 -21.79 -14.05 -26.75
CA ALA A 49 -21.07 -13.40 -27.85
C ALA A 49 -20.99 -11.88 -27.73
N GLU A 50 -19.84 -11.35 -28.12
CA GLU A 50 -19.61 -9.93 -28.46
C GLU A 50 -20.53 -9.50 -29.60
N GLU A 51 -21.56 -8.77 -29.24
CA GLU A 51 -22.22 -7.84 -30.16
C GLU A 51 -22.06 -6.45 -29.54
N GLN A 52 -21.13 -5.67 -30.04
CA GLN A 52 -20.90 -4.29 -29.65
C GLN A 52 -22.14 -3.47 -29.94
N ALA A 53 -23.04 -3.39 -28.98
CA ALA A 53 -24.11 -2.39 -29.03
C ALA A 53 -23.48 -1.02 -28.84
N ALA A 54 -23.51 -0.20 -29.88
CA ALA A 54 -23.11 1.19 -29.86
C ALA A 54 -23.91 1.92 -28.79
N VAL A 55 -23.20 2.42 -27.76
CA VAL A 55 -23.78 3.26 -26.71
C VAL A 55 -24.29 4.55 -27.41
N PRO A 56 -25.58 4.90 -27.27
CA PRO A 56 -26.08 6.14 -27.85
C PRO A 56 -25.33 7.33 -27.24
N ALA A 57 -24.76 8.20 -28.10
CA ALA A 57 -24.14 9.43 -27.64
C ALA A 57 -25.16 10.29 -26.91
N ALA A 58 -24.96 10.55 -25.63
CA ALA A 58 -25.84 11.38 -24.81
C ALA A 58 -25.77 12.83 -25.25
N GLN A 59 -26.90 13.39 -25.67
CA GLN A 59 -27.01 14.73 -26.26
C GLN A 59 -27.33 15.83 -25.26
N SER A 60 -27.32 15.66 -24.00
CA SER A 60 -27.35 16.66 -22.90
C SER A 60 -27.67 15.98 -21.55
N PRO A 61 -27.21 16.51 -20.43
CA PRO A 61 -27.43 15.87 -19.12
C PRO A 61 -28.91 15.65 -18.69
N GLY A 62 -29.83 16.44 -19.22
CA GLY A 62 -31.26 16.33 -18.92
C GLY A 62 -32.02 15.31 -19.79
N GLU A 63 -31.58 15.08 -21.04
CA GLU A 63 -32.20 14.10 -21.93
C GLU A 63 -31.73 12.67 -21.66
N ALA A 64 -30.49 12.52 -21.20
CA ALA A 64 -29.93 11.23 -20.84
C ALA A 64 -30.65 10.55 -19.67
N ALA A 65 -31.19 11.32 -18.73
CA ALA A 65 -31.83 10.82 -17.51
C ALA A 65 -33.04 9.90 -17.78
N ASN A 66 -33.79 10.16 -18.87
CA ASN A 66 -34.98 9.40 -19.26
C ASN A 66 -34.74 8.36 -20.37
N VAL A 67 -33.51 8.21 -20.86
CA VAL A 67 -33.20 7.20 -21.87
C VAL A 67 -33.36 5.81 -21.28
N ALA A 68 -34.17 4.97 -21.93
CA ALA A 68 -34.30 3.56 -21.54
C ALA A 68 -33.04 2.79 -21.97
N TRP A 69 -32.34 2.22 -21.00
CA TRP A 69 -31.17 1.38 -21.21
C TRP A 69 -31.53 -0.10 -21.37
N ALA A 70 -32.67 -0.49 -20.80
CA ALA A 70 -33.26 -1.80 -21.00
C ALA A 70 -34.78 -1.72 -20.89
N ARG A 71 -35.49 -2.72 -21.42
CA ARG A 71 -36.93 -2.92 -21.20
C ARG A 71 -37.20 -4.35 -20.81
N VAL A 72 -38.02 -4.53 -19.78
CA VAL A 72 -38.49 -5.85 -19.33
C VAL A 72 -40.02 -5.85 -19.44
N ASN A 73 -40.57 -6.65 -20.33
CA ASN A 73 -42.03 -6.72 -20.58
C ASN A 73 -42.67 -5.34 -20.86
N GLY A 74 -41.91 -4.43 -21.52
CA GLY A 74 -42.36 -3.08 -21.83
C GLY A 74 -42.01 -2.00 -20.79
N GLU A 75 -41.70 -2.37 -19.55
CA GLU A 75 -41.26 -1.46 -18.50
C GLU A 75 -39.80 -1.06 -18.70
N ALA A 76 -39.51 0.23 -18.67
CA ALA A 76 -38.19 0.79 -18.98
C ALA A 76 -37.30 0.88 -17.73
N ILE A 77 -36.08 0.36 -17.82
CA ILE A 77 -35.00 0.67 -16.89
C ILE A 77 -34.25 1.88 -17.44
N THR A 78 -34.39 3.02 -16.77
CA THR A 78 -33.81 4.29 -17.22
C THR A 78 -32.35 4.43 -16.75
N TRP A 79 -31.58 5.31 -17.43
CA TRP A 79 -30.24 5.72 -16.98
C TRP A 79 -30.21 6.16 -15.53
N ASP A 80 -31.16 7.00 -15.12
CA ASP A 80 -31.22 7.55 -13.78
C ASP A 80 -31.43 6.47 -12.70
N ALA A 81 -32.29 5.48 -12.98
CA ALA A 81 -32.49 4.34 -12.08
C ALA A 81 -31.19 3.50 -11.95
N LEU A 82 -30.54 3.22 -13.08
CA LEU A 82 -29.27 2.49 -13.10
C LEU A 82 -28.16 3.27 -12.39
N ALA A 83 -28.05 4.58 -12.65
CA ALA A 83 -27.05 5.44 -12.04
C ALA A 83 -27.21 5.52 -10.51
N ARG A 84 -28.44 5.64 -10.00
CA ARG A 84 -28.71 5.61 -8.55
C ARG A 84 -28.25 4.29 -7.92
N GLU A 85 -28.59 3.18 -8.51
CA GLU A 85 -28.19 1.87 -8.03
C GLU A 85 -26.65 1.71 -8.01
N CYS A 86 -25.97 2.20 -9.05
CA CYS A 86 -24.49 2.20 -9.12
C CYS A 86 -23.88 3.09 -8.03
N VAL A 87 -24.44 4.29 -7.81
CA VAL A 87 -23.96 5.20 -6.76
C VAL A 87 -24.19 4.62 -5.37
N GLU A 88 -25.35 3.99 -5.13
CA GLU A 88 -25.63 3.35 -3.86
C GLU A 88 -24.64 2.22 -3.55
N ARG A 89 -24.34 1.38 -4.53
CA ARG A 89 -23.43 0.21 -4.37
C ARG A 89 -21.95 0.57 -4.35
N HIS A 90 -21.53 1.47 -5.24
CA HIS A 90 -20.11 1.73 -5.51
C HIS A 90 -19.72 3.21 -5.43
N GLY A 91 -20.68 4.11 -5.20
CA GLY A 91 -20.45 5.55 -5.30
C GLY A 91 -19.39 6.06 -4.36
N LYS A 92 -19.33 5.54 -3.13
CA LYS A 92 -18.33 5.96 -2.13
C LYS A 92 -16.90 5.70 -2.63
N GLU A 93 -16.65 4.51 -3.12
CA GLU A 93 -15.31 4.09 -3.61
C GLU A 93 -14.92 4.86 -4.87
N VAL A 94 -15.84 4.91 -5.84
CA VAL A 94 -15.60 5.60 -7.10
C VAL A 94 -15.36 7.10 -6.87
N LEU A 95 -16.14 7.73 -5.99
CA LEU A 95 -15.97 9.14 -5.64
C LEU A 95 -14.60 9.40 -4.96
N GLU A 96 -14.18 8.54 -4.05
CA GLU A 96 -12.87 8.68 -3.39
C GLU A 96 -11.72 8.58 -4.40
N ASN A 97 -11.80 7.64 -5.35
CA ASN A 97 -10.84 7.54 -6.44
C ASN A 97 -10.82 8.79 -7.33
N MET A 98 -11.98 9.36 -7.62
CA MET A 98 -12.10 10.60 -8.36
C MET A 98 -11.51 11.80 -7.60
N ILE A 99 -11.78 11.91 -6.30
CA ILE A 99 -11.22 12.94 -5.42
C ILE A 99 -9.70 12.87 -5.44
N ASN A 100 -9.12 11.69 -5.19
CA ASN A 100 -7.69 11.49 -5.16
C ASN A 100 -7.04 11.87 -6.49
N ARG A 101 -7.60 11.43 -7.61
CA ARG A 101 -7.13 11.82 -8.93
C ARG A 101 -7.23 13.32 -9.18
N THR A 102 -8.31 13.96 -8.74
CA THR A 102 -8.50 15.40 -8.88
C THR A 102 -7.46 16.19 -8.09
N ILE A 103 -7.15 15.77 -6.86
CA ILE A 103 -6.09 16.38 -6.04
C ILE A 103 -4.74 16.32 -6.77
N ILE A 104 -4.36 15.14 -7.28
CA ILE A 104 -3.12 14.95 -8.03
C ILE A 104 -3.10 15.82 -9.28
N GLN A 105 -4.20 15.86 -10.03
CA GLN A 105 -4.32 16.63 -11.27
C GLN A 105 -4.20 18.13 -11.03
N GLN A 106 -4.84 18.66 -9.98
CA GLN A 106 -4.73 20.07 -9.58
C GLN A 106 -3.29 20.43 -9.24
N GLU A 107 -2.60 19.59 -8.48
CA GLU A 107 -1.20 19.85 -8.12
C GLU A 107 -0.26 19.77 -9.32
N CYS A 108 -0.47 18.80 -10.22
CA CYS A 108 0.25 18.73 -11.48
C CYS A 108 0.07 20.01 -12.31
N SER A 109 -1.18 20.48 -12.45
CA SER A 109 -1.50 21.72 -13.16
C SER A 109 -0.84 22.93 -12.50
N ARG A 110 -0.85 23.01 -11.17
CA ARG A 110 -0.21 24.11 -10.40
C ARG A 110 1.29 24.15 -10.61
N ARG A 111 1.96 23.00 -10.74
CA ARG A 111 3.41 22.91 -10.97
C ARG A 111 3.83 22.82 -12.43
N GLY A 112 2.89 22.84 -13.37
CA GLY A 112 3.19 22.69 -14.80
C GLY A 112 3.70 21.29 -15.18
N ILE A 113 3.35 20.26 -14.38
CA ILE A 113 3.75 18.87 -14.62
C ILE A 113 2.70 18.21 -15.53
N THR A 114 3.16 17.54 -16.57
CA THR A 114 2.31 16.76 -17.49
C THR A 114 2.76 15.31 -17.53
N VAL A 115 1.78 14.40 -17.64
CA VAL A 115 1.99 12.99 -17.93
C VAL A 115 1.32 12.70 -19.26
N SER A 116 2.12 12.35 -20.26
CA SER A 116 1.63 12.07 -21.62
C SER A 116 1.08 10.64 -21.73
N GLU A 117 0.22 10.42 -22.71
CA GLU A 117 -0.29 9.09 -23.04
C GLU A 117 0.85 8.11 -23.40
N ALA A 118 1.88 8.60 -24.08
CA ALA A 118 3.04 7.78 -24.44
C ALA A 118 3.81 7.28 -23.19
N GLU A 119 3.93 8.10 -22.14
CA GLU A 119 4.55 7.69 -20.88
C GLU A 119 3.69 6.64 -20.18
N VAL A 120 2.37 6.79 -20.22
CA VAL A 120 1.43 5.80 -19.67
C VAL A 120 1.56 4.47 -20.41
N ASP A 121 1.60 4.50 -21.74
CA ASP A 121 1.77 3.28 -22.57
C ASP A 121 3.10 2.57 -22.29
N GLN A 122 4.16 3.34 -22.17
CA GLN A 122 5.49 2.81 -21.90
C GLN A 122 5.54 2.13 -20.52
N GLU A 123 5.01 2.76 -19.49
CA GLU A 123 4.98 2.19 -18.13
C GLU A 123 4.17 0.89 -18.08
N ILE A 124 3.04 0.83 -18.79
CA ILE A 124 2.22 -0.38 -18.89
C ILE A 124 2.99 -1.51 -19.57
N LEU A 125 3.68 -1.20 -20.66
CA LEU A 125 4.49 -2.16 -21.40
C LEU A 125 5.66 -2.68 -20.54
N GLU A 126 6.33 -1.81 -19.79
CA GLU A 126 7.41 -2.20 -18.87
C GLU A 126 6.88 -3.06 -17.73
N THR A 127 5.73 -2.68 -17.15
CA THR A 127 5.07 -3.47 -16.11
C THR A 127 4.71 -4.86 -16.62
N SER A 128 4.07 -4.98 -17.79
CA SER A 128 3.71 -6.29 -18.35
C SER A 128 4.94 -7.18 -18.58
N LYS A 129 6.05 -6.60 -19.06
CA LYS A 129 7.33 -7.31 -19.23
C LYS A 129 7.94 -7.79 -17.92
N LYS A 130 7.87 -7.00 -16.86
CA LYS A 130 8.33 -7.41 -15.50
C LYS A 130 7.62 -8.67 -15.01
N PHE A 131 6.35 -8.84 -15.36
CA PHE A 131 5.57 -10.05 -15.06
C PHE A 131 5.73 -11.16 -16.11
N GLY A 132 6.52 -10.94 -17.16
CA GLY A 132 6.74 -11.92 -18.24
C GLY A 132 5.52 -12.14 -19.13
N LEU A 133 4.60 -11.16 -19.19
CA LEU A 133 3.36 -11.24 -19.96
C LEU A 133 3.40 -10.33 -21.17
N ALA A 134 2.78 -10.77 -22.28
CA ALA A 134 2.44 -9.90 -23.38
C ALA A 134 1.33 -8.93 -22.97
N LEU A 135 1.26 -7.75 -23.60
CA LEU A 135 0.36 -6.67 -23.22
C LEU A 135 -1.12 -7.08 -23.20
N ASP A 136 -1.54 -7.86 -24.20
CA ASP A 136 -2.90 -8.38 -24.28
C ASP A 136 -3.23 -9.38 -23.17
N GLN A 137 -2.27 -10.22 -22.79
CA GLN A 137 -2.38 -11.14 -21.67
C GLN A 137 -2.44 -10.38 -20.33
N TRP A 138 -1.66 -9.32 -20.20
CA TRP A 138 -1.68 -8.43 -19.05
C TRP A 138 -3.07 -7.82 -18.86
N TYR A 139 -3.67 -7.24 -19.89
CA TYR A 139 -5.00 -6.67 -19.80
C TYR A 139 -6.08 -7.70 -19.48
N LYS A 140 -6.05 -8.89 -20.12
CA LYS A 140 -6.97 -9.98 -19.78
C LYS A 140 -6.86 -10.44 -18.33
N MET A 141 -5.65 -10.51 -17.81
CA MET A 141 -5.42 -10.84 -16.41
C MET A 141 -6.01 -9.76 -15.48
N LEU A 142 -5.78 -8.48 -15.75
CA LEU A 142 -6.34 -7.36 -14.97
C LEU A 142 -7.87 -7.37 -14.98
N GLU A 143 -8.48 -7.66 -16.11
CA GLU A 143 -9.92 -7.75 -16.24
C GLU A 143 -10.49 -8.95 -15.48
N ALA A 144 -9.87 -10.12 -15.62
CA ALA A 144 -10.31 -11.35 -14.95
C ALA A 144 -10.11 -11.33 -13.43
N GLU A 145 -8.94 -10.85 -12.97
CA GLU A 145 -8.55 -10.92 -11.55
C GLU A 145 -8.97 -9.68 -10.75
N ARG A 146 -9.11 -8.53 -11.40
CA ARG A 146 -9.31 -7.23 -10.76
C ARG A 146 -10.55 -6.48 -11.25
N ASN A 147 -11.24 -6.99 -12.27
CA ASN A 147 -12.36 -6.33 -12.93
C ASN A 147 -12.01 -4.90 -13.38
N LEU A 148 -10.77 -4.72 -13.86
CA LEU A 148 -10.24 -3.45 -14.35
C LEU A 148 -10.11 -3.47 -15.87
N THR A 149 -10.86 -2.60 -16.52
CA THR A 149 -10.69 -2.39 -17.96
C THR A 149 -9.34 -1.71 -18.27
N PRO A 150 -8.79 -1.87 -19.48
CA PRO A 150 -7.55 -1.18 -19.88
C PRO A 150 -7.61 0.33 -19.64
N GLN A 151 -8.75 0.95 -19.89
CA GLN A 151 -8.97 2.38 -19.69
C GLN A 151 -8.94 2.80 -18.22
N GLN A 152 -9.57 2.00 -17.34
CA GLN A 152 -9.53 2.23 -15.91
C GLN A 152 -8.11 2.06 -15.36
N TYR A 153 -7.39 1.02 -15.82
CA TYR A 153 -6.01 0.79 -15.41
C TYR A 153 -5.10 1.96 -15.77
N ARG A 154 -5.20 2.48 -16.98
CA ARG A 154 -4.46 3.66 -17.44
C ARG A 154 -4.75 4.89 -16.59
N ARG A 155 -6.05 5.20 -16.43
CA ARG A 155 -6.54 6.44 -15.82
C ARG A 155 -6.42 6.44 -14.29
N ASP A 156 -6.72 5.32 -13.67
CA ASP A 156 -6.92 5.26 -12.21
C ASP A 156 -5.72 4.66 -11.47
N ILE A 157 -4.80 3.98 -12.18
CA ILE A 157 -3.61 3.37 -11.60
C ILE A 157 -2.32 3.98 -12.14
N ILE A 158 -2.09 3.91 -13.47
CA ILE A 158 -0.78 4.26 -14.04
C ILE A 158 -0.59 5.77 -14.12
N TRP A 159 -1.57 6.52 -14.59
CA TRP A 159 -1.47 7.97 -14.66
C TRP A 159 -1.20 8.62 -13.29
N PRO A 160 -1.96 8.32 -12.20
CA PRO A 160 -1.69 8.88 -10.88
C PRO A 160 -0.31 8.51 -10.34
N MET A 161 0.14 7.28 -10.57
CA MET A 161 1.47 6.83 -10.15
C MET A 161 2.57 7.62 -10.83
N LEU A 162 2.51 7.80 -12.15
CA LEU A 162 3.48 8.60 -12.90
C LEU A 162 3.43 10.08 -12.49
N ALA A 163 2.24 10.63 -12.29
CA ALA A 163 2.04 11.99 -11.83
C ALA A 163 2.69 12.21 -10.45
N LEU A 164 2.47 11.30 -9.51
CA LEU A 164 3.07 11.37 -8.18
C LEU A 164 4.59 11.19 -8.21
N LYS A 165 5.12 10.30 -9.06
CA LYS A 165 6.58 10.20 -9.28
C LYS A 165 7.17 11.54 -9.74
N LYS A 166 6.53 12.21 -10.71
CA LYS A 166 6.96 13.53 -11.19
C LYS A 166 6.79 14.63 -10.14
N LEU A 167 5.71 14.59 -9.36
CA LEU A 167 5.43 15.54 -8.28
C LEU A 167 6.42 15.40 -7.12
N ALA A 168 6.85 14.19 -6.80
CA ALA A 168 7.87 13.92 -5.81
C ALA A 168 9.20 14.59 -6.19
N GLY A 169 9.50 14.73 -7.48
CA GLY A 169 10.43 15.67 -8.09
C GLY A 169 11.88 15.62 -7.59
N ARG A 170 12.27 14.54 -6.92
CA ARG A 170 13.61 14.36 -6.38
C ARG A 170 14.28 13.18 -7.05
N ASP A 171 15.51 13.39 -7.47
CA ASP A 171 16.36 12.26 -7.79
C ASP A 171 16.59 11.45 -6.51
N VAL A 172 16.32 10.17 -6.60
CA VAL A 172 16.60 9.24 -5.51
C VAL A 172 18.10 9.10 -5.40
N VAL A 173 18.66 9.51 -4.28
CA VAL A 173 20.07 9.35 -3.98
C VAL A 173 20.22 8.15 -3.05
N ILE A 174 20.78 7.06 -3.57
CA ILE A 174 21.15 5.90 -2.76
C ILE A 174 22.55 6.12 -2.20
N THR A 175 22.66 6.20 -0.89
CA THR A 175 23.94 6.40 -0.21
C THR A 175 24.66 5.06 -0.02
N GLU A 176 25.99 5.10 0.11
CA GLU A 176 26.81 3.91 0.44
C GLU A 176 26.33 3.26 1.76
N GLU A 177 25.88 4.05 2.72
CA GLU A 177 25.34 3.53 3.96
C GLU A 177 24.04 2.74 3.74
N MET A 178 23.15 3.21 2.88
CA MET A 178 21.93 2.47 2.52
C MET A 178 22.27 1.15 1.84
N LEU A 179 23.24 1.14 0.94
CA LEU A 179 23.74 -0.07 0.28
C LEU A 179 24.33 -1.06 1.30
N ARG A 180 25.15 -0.56 2.22
CA ARG A 180 25.75 -1.37 3.27
C ARG A 180 24.68 -2.01 4.18
N LEU A 181 23.70 -1.24 4.62
CA LEU A 181 22.60 -1.74 5.45
C LEU A 181 21.73 -2.77 4.70
N ALA A 182 21.46 -2.52 3.42
CA ALA A 182 20.70 -3.46 2.59
C ALA A 182 21.49 -4.77 2.35
N TYR A 183 22.79 -4.66 2.13
CA TYR A 183 23.66 -5.84 2.01
C TYR A 183 23.67 -6.66 3.32
N GLU A 184 23.85 -6.00 4.47
CA GLU A 184 23.82 -6.66 5.78
C GLU A 184 22.48 -7.36 6.03
N ASP A 185 21.36 -6.75 5.63
CA ASP A 185 20.02 -7.33 5.80
C ASP A 185 19.75 -8.52 4.88
N ASN A 186 20.29 -8.50 3.67
CA ASN A 186 20.02 -9.54 2.68
C ASN A 186 20.98 -10.73 2.81
N TYR A 187 22.23 -10.47 3.10
CA TYR A 187 23.33 -11.47 3.09
C TYR A 187 23.96 -11.70 4.45
N GLY A 188 23.78 -10.79 5.42
CA GLY A 188 24.29 -10.92 6.77
C GLY A 188 23.57 -11.97 7.61
N PRO A 189 24.11 -12.27 8.81
CA PRO A 189 23.49 -13.19 9.74
C PRO A 189 22.12 -12.66 10.21
N ARG A 190 21.16 -13.57 10.35
CA ARG A 190 19.82 -13.29 10.86
C ARG A 190 19.59 -14.05 12.14
N VAL A 191 18.86 -13.47 13.07
CA VAL A 191 18.55 -14.12 14.35
C VAL A 191 17.36 -15.06 14.19
N LYS A 192 17.54 -16.34 14.53
CA LYS A 192 16.49 -17.33 14.71
C LYS A 192 15.94 -17.19 16.11
N ALA A 193 14.63 -16.97 16.21
CA ALA A 193 13.95 -16.80 17.51
C ALA A 193 12.53 -17.33 17.48
N ARG A 194 12.00 -17.58 18.68
CA ARG A 194 10.57 -17.74 18.91
C ARG A 194 10.01 -16.48 19.56
N MET A 195 8.75 -16.21 19.32
CA MET A 195 8.07 -15.01 19.82
C MET A 195 6.72 -15.34 20.44
N ILE A 196 6.41 -14.70 21.55
CA ILE A 196 5.08 -14.65 22.16
C ILE A 196 4.60 -13.20 22.07
N VAL A 197 3.42 -12.94 21.51
CA VAL A 197 2.81 -11.62 21.42
C VAL A 197 1.60 -11.55 22.33
N LEU A 198 1.48 -10.47 23.09
CA LEU A 198 0.45 -10.22 24.10
C LEU A 198 -0.06 -8.77 23.99
N ASP A 199 -1.30 -8.53 24.40
CA ASP A 199 -1.98 -7.22 24.35
C ASP A 199 -1.94 -6.42 25.66
N ASN A 200 -1.41 -7.04 26.72
CA ASN A 200 -1.42 -6.47 28.05
C ASN A 200 -0.08 -6.68 28.76
N ILE A 201 0.47 -5.59 29.30
CA ILE A 201 1.78 -5.60 29.97
C ILE A 201 1.83 -6.54 31.21
N ARG A 202 0.75 -6.61 32.00
CA ARG A 202 0.71 -7.47 33.18
C ARG A 202 0.78 -8.93 32.78
N ARG A 203 -0.02 -9.32 31.76
CA ARG A 203 0.01 -10.68 31.22
C ARG A 203 1.36 -10.98 30.56
N ALA A 204 1.94 -10.02 29.87
CA ALA A 204 3.27 -10.16 29.27
C ALA A 204 4.34 -10.40 30.34
N THR A 205 4.29 -9.68 31.46
CA THR A 205 5.21 -9.87 32.59
C THR A 205 5.02 -11.25 33.25
N GLU A 206 3.78 -11.69 33.47
CA GLU A 206 3.50 -13.01 33.99
C GLU A 206 4.05 -14.15 33.12
N ILE A 207 3.80 -14.07 31.81
CA ILE A 207 4.29 -15.10 30.88
C ILE A 207 5.82 -15.03 30.75
N TRP A 208 6.40 -13.84 30.76
CA TRP A 208 7.85 -13.65 30.80
C TRP A 208 8.51 -14.30 32.01
N GLU A 209 7.92 -14.15 33.21
CA GLU A 209 8.43 -14.81 34.41
C GLU A 209 8.37 -16.33 34.30
N LYS A 210 7.30 -16.88 33.73
CA LYS A 210 7.19 -18.32 33.42
C LYS A 210 8.27 -18.76 32.45
N ALA A 211 8.40 -18.04 31.30
CA ALA A 211 9.39 -18.37 30.29
C ALA A 211 10.84 -18.31 30.81
N ARG A 212 11.15 -17.38 31.71
CA ARG A 212 12.48 -17.31 32.37
C ARG A 212 12.76 -18.45 33.29
N LYS A 213 11.74 -18.94 34.05
CA LYS A 213 11.89 -20.06 34.99
C LYS A 213 12.07 -21.39 34.25
N THR A 214 11.34 -21.57 33.17
CA THR A 214 11.34 -22.79 32.35
C THR A 214 11.45 -22.43 30.88
N PRO A 215 12.64 -22.09 30.35
CA PRO A 215 12.81 -21.71 28.93
C PRO A 215 12.39 -22.82 27.95
N ASP A 216 12.43 -24.08 28.38
CA ASP A 216 12.03 -25.23 27.56
C ASP A 216 10.51 -25.26 27.29
N ASP A 217 9.71 -24.68 28.15
CA ASP A 217 8.25 -24.61 28.00
C ASP A 217 7.80 -23.45 27.09
N PHE A 218 8.74 -22.67 26.54
CA PHE A 218 8.41 -21.48 25.72
C PHE A 218 7.48 -21.80 24.55
N GLU A 219 7.66 -22.96 23.93
CA GLU A 219 6.81 -23.42 22.82
C GLU A 219 5.36 -23.61 23.26
N SER A 220 5.15 -24.23 24.41
CA SER A 220 3.80 -24.44 25.00
C SER A 220 3.19 -23.08 25.40
N LEU A 221 3.99 -22.22 26.05
CA LEU A 221 3.54 -20.86 26.38
C LEU A 221 3.15 -20.06 25.15
N ALA A 222 3.87 -20.21 24.03
CA ALA A 222 3.52 -19.54 22.78
C ALA A 222 2.19 -20.06 22.22
N ARG A 223 1.96 -21.38 22.22
CA ARG A 223 0.69 -21.99 21.77
C ARG A 223 -0.49 -21.58 22.62
N ASP A 224 -0.30 -21.48 23.92
CA ASP A 224 -1.39 -21.21 24.86
C ASP A 224 -1.74 -19.72 24.93
N TYR A 225 -0.75 -18.84 24.86
CA TYR A 225 -0.91 -17.44 25.24
C TYR A 225 -0.64 -16.42 24.11
N SER A 226 0.07 -16.79 23.04
CA SER A 226 0.38 -15.82 21.98
C SER A 226 -0.87 -15.41 21.19
N LEU A 227 -0.99 -14.13 20.92
CA LEU A 227 -2.06 -13.55 20.12
C LEU A 227 -1.78 -13.58 18.60
N GLU A 228 -0.52 -13.82 18.20
CA GLU A 228 -0.16 -13.89 16.80
C GLU A 228 -0.46 -15.31 16.26
N PRO A 229 -1.49 -15.49 15.37
CA PRO A 229 -2.00 -16.83 15.04
C PRO A 229 -0.98 -17.72 14.33
N ASN A 230 -0.17 -17.15 13.43
CA ASN A 230 0.72 -17.93 12.59
C ASN A 230 1.88 -18.51 13.41
N SER A 231 2.57 -17.68 14.19
CA SER A 231 3.66 -18.15 15.07
C SER A 231 3.15 -19.00 16.23
N ARG A 232 1.96 -18.68 16.76
CA ARG A 232 1.32 -19.48 17.84
C ARG A 232 1.16 -20.94 17.45
N ALA A 233 0.62 -21.20 16.26
CA ALA A 233 0.43 -22.57 15.75
C ALA A 233 1.76 -23.34 15.65
N LEU A 234 2.85 -22.64 15.39
CA LEU A 234 4.21 -23.18 15.28
C LEU A 234 5.01 -23.11 16.59
N GLY A 235 4.35 -22.90 17.74
CA GLY A 235 5.03 -22.75 19.04
C GLY A 235 5.93 -21.54 19.13
N GLY A 236 5.53 -20.43 18.49
CA GLY A 236 6.23 -19.17 18.51
C GLY A 236 7.29 -18.98 17.44
N VAL A 237 7.52 -19.94 16.54
CA VAL A 237 8.53 -19.81 15.47
C VAL A 237 8.15 -18.65 14.54
N ILE A 238 9.13 -17.76 14.30
CA ILE A 238 9.01 -16.64 13.39
C ILE A 238 10.11 -16.71 12.32
N PRO A 239 9.92 -16.04 11.16
CA PRO A 239 10.99 -15.89 10.19
C PRO A 239 12.22 -15.25 10.83
N PRO A 240 13.45 -15.66 10.43
CA PRO A 240 14.68 -15.10 10.98
C PRO A 240 14.72 -13.57 10.88
N ILE A 241 15.02 -12.92 12.01
CA ILE A 241 15.00 -11.46 12.17
C ILE A 241 16.23 -10.86 11.49
N ARG A 242 16.00 -9.91 10.59
CA ARG A 242 17.06 -9.09 9.98
C ARG A 242 17.50 -7.99 10.94
N LYS A 243 18.72 -7.49 10.76
CA LYS A 243 19.28 -6.49 11.66
C LYS A 243 18.67 -5.11 11.51
N ASN A 244 18.45 -4.66 10.27
CA ASN A 244 18.09 -3.28 9.97
C ASN A 244 16.63 -3.12 9.49
N SER A 245 15.94 -4.19 9.10
CA SER A 245 14.60 -4.12 8.53
C SER A 245 13.67 -5.26 8.95
N GLY A 246 12.40 -5.18 8.54
CA GLY A 246 11.41 -6.27 8.58
C GLY A 246 10.71 -6.50 9.92
N ALA A 247 11.28 -6.11 11.04
CA ALA A 247 10.68 -6.24 12.37
C ALA A 247 10.73 -4.91 13.14
N HIS A 248 9.89 -4.78 14.18
CA HIS A 248 9.91 -3.60 15.04
C HIS A 248 11.31 -3.39 15.65
N GLU A 249 11.74 -2.14 15.78
CA GLU A 249 13.09 -1.78 16.21
C GLU A 249 13.48 -2.43 17.56
N ASN A 250 12.57 -2.42 18.54
CA ASN A 250 12.80 -3.05 19.84
C ASN A 250 13.05 -4.56 19.74
N LEU A 251 12.33 -5.25 18.80
CA LEU A 251 12.57 -6.67 18.54
C LEU A 251 13.95 -6.91 17.95
N ARG A 252 14.35 -6.11 16.94
CA ARG A 252 15.67 -6.23 16.32
C ARG A 252 16.79 -6.00 17.33
N LYS A 253 16.71 -4.89 18.08
CA LYS A 253 17.71 -4.57 19.12
C LYS A 253 17.84 -5.69 20.16
N ALA A 254 16.72 -6.19 20.67
CA ALA A 254 16.73 -7.28 21.64
C ALA A 254 17.26 -8.61 21.05
N ALA A 255 16.81 -8.94 19.82
CA ALA A 255 17.24 -10.16 19.14
C ALA A 255 18.75 -10.21 18.94
N PHE A 256 19.35 -9.11 18.44
CA PHE A 256 20.80 -9.03 18.19
C PHE A 256 21.64 -8.79 19.45
N ALA A 257 21.03 -8.44 20.59
CA ALA A 257 21.71 -8.36 21.88
C ALA A 257 21.87 -9.72 22.56
N MET A 258 21.01 -10.70 22.21
CA MET A 258 21.07 -12.06 22.75
C MET A 258 22.18 -12.86 22.07
N THR A 259 22.90 -13.66 22.85
CA THR A 259 24.07 -14.39 22.36
C THR A 259 24.01 -15.90 22.60
N GLN A 260 23.17 -16.34 23.54
CA GLN A 260 23.13 -17.75 23.94
C GLN A 260 21.80 -18.40 23.58
N PRO A 261 21.78 -19.56 22.90
CA PRO A 261 20.57 -20.33 22.66
C PRO A 261 19.80 -20.59 23.96
N GLY A 262 18.49 -20.37 23.92
CA GLY A 262 17.62 -20.47 25.10
C GLY A 262 17.44 -19.16 25.88
N GLU A 263 18.22 -18.12 25.59
CA GLU A 263 18.10 -16.82 26.25
C GLU A 263 16.73 -16.19 25.98
N ILE A 264 16.09 -15.64 27.01
CA ILE A 264 14.79 -14.99 26.97
C ILE A 264 14.99 -13.47 27.05
N SER A 265 14.43 -12.72 26.12
CA SER A 265 14.44 -11.26 26.16
C SER A 265 13.63 -10.71 27.35
N GLY A 266 13.72 -9.41 27.61
CA GLY A 266 12.73 -8.71 28.42
C GLY A 266 11.37 -8.64 27.70
N VAL A 267 10.37 -8.08 28.37
CA VAL A 267 9.11 -7.71 27.74
C VAL A 267 9.35 -6.49 26.84
N LEU A 268 9.10 -6.64 25.54
CA LEU A 268 9.38 -5.63 24.51
C LEU A 268 8.05 -5.02 24.05
N GLN A 269 7.94 -3.70 24.10
CA GLN A 269 6.80 -3.03 23.50
C GLN A 269 7.00 -2.94 21.99
N VAL A 270 6.04 -3.46 21.22
CA VAL A 270 6.08 -3.52 19.75
C VAL A 270 4.90 -2.79 19.09
N GLY A 271 4.06 -2.16 19.90
CA GLY A 271 2.92 -1.36 19.47
C GLY A 271 2.26 -0.65 20.65
N PRO A 272 1.20 0.16 20.42
CA PRO A 272 0.54 0.93 21.49
C PRO A 272 0.03 0.07 22.65
N SER A 273 -0.46 -1.14 22.35
CA SER A 273 -0.92 -2.13 23.34
C SER A 273 -0.42 -3.54 22.99
N GLN A 274 0.74 -3.65 22.34
CA GLN A 274 1.32 -4.92 21.94
C GLN A 274 2.70 -5.11 22.58
N TYR A 275 2.90 -6.27 23.17
CA TYR A 275 4.11 -6.65 23.86
C TYR A 275 4.60 -7.99 23.33
N ALA A 276 5.91 -8.12 23.18
CA ALA A 276 6.52 -9.35 22.70
C ALA A 276 7.60 -9.84 23.66
N ILE A 277 7.78 -11.15 23.71
CA ILE A 277 8.87 -11.84 24.40
C ILE A 277 9.55 -12.71 23.36
N LEU A 278 10.87 -12.65 23.29
CA LEU A 278 11.69 -13.48 22.40
C LEU A 278 12.43 -14.57 23.17
N LYS A 279 12.54 -15.74 22.55
CA LYS A 279 13.52 -16.78 22.92
C LYS A 279 14.51 -16.92 21.76
N PHE A 280 15.78 -16.72 22.04
CA PHE A 280 16.86 -16.86 21.07
C PHE A 280 17.15 -18.33 20.78
N GLU A 281 17.21 -18.72 19.50
CA GLU A 281 17.54 -20.08 19.06
C GLU A 281 18.90 -20.18 18.37
N GLY A 282 19.47 -19.03 17.99
CA GLY A 282 20.73 -18.96 17.26
C GLY A 282 20.71 -17.94 16.15
N GLN A 283 21.71 -18.03 15.27
CA GLN A 283 21.80 -17.18 14.07
C GLN A 283 21.92 -18.06 12.81
N THR A 284 21.54 -17.48 11.67
CA THR A 284 21.84 -18.10 10.39
C THR A 284 23.29 -17.82 10.01
N GLU A 285 23.88 -18.70 9.23
CA GLU A 285 25.13 -18.42 8.54
C GLU A 285 24.93 -17.23 7.59
N PRO A 286 25.88 -16.29 7.47
CA PRO A 286 25.87 -15.29 6.42
C PRO A 286 25.88 -15.97 5.05
N VAL A 287 25.25 -15.39 4.05
CA VAL A 287 25.35 -15.87 2.68
C VAL A 287 26.63 -15.31 2.08
N ASP A 288 27.49 -16.19 1.57
CA ASP A 288 28.79 -15.79 0.99
C ASP A 288 28.58 -15.19 -0.41
N HIS A 289 28.29 -13.89 -0.45
CA HIS A 289 28.27 -13.08 -1.65
C HIS A 289 29.19 -11.88 -1.48
N ASN A 290 30.00 -11.58 -2.48
CA ASN A 290 30.76 -10.34 -2.47
C ASN A 290 29.81 -9.17 -2.74
N MET A 291 29.96 -8.08 -1.98
CA MET A 291 29.12 -6.88 -2.17
C MET A 291 29.18 -6.34 -3.61
N ALA A 292 30.35 -6.38 -4.24
CA ALA A 292 30.53 -5.93 -5.62
C ALA A 292 29.66 -6.69 -6.64
N ASP A 293 29.38 -7.97 -6.37
CA ASP A 293 28.60 -8.82 -7.29
C ASP A 293 27.09 -8.53 -7.22
N VAL A 294 26.62 -7.97 -6.10
CA VAL A 294 25.20 -7.71 -5.81
C VAL A 294 24.85 -6.23 -5.69
N GLU A 295 25.83 -5.35 -5.77
CA GLU A 295 25.66 -3.90 -5.59
C GLU A 295 24.65 -3.31 -6.57
N ALA A 296 24.72 -3.68 -7.84
CA ALA A 296 23.81 -3.17 -8.87
C ALA A 296 22.34 -3.59 -8.59
N GLU A 297 22.12 -4.83 -8.13
CA GLU A 297 20.81 -5.34 -7.76
C GLU A 297 20.27 -4.62 -6.51
N LEU A 298 21.11 -4.49 -5.49
CA LEU A 298 20.76 -3.77 -4.26
C LEU A 298 20.43 -2.31 -4.52
N HIS A 299 21.22 -1.65 -5.38
CA HIS A 299 20.97 -0.27 -5.77
C HIS A 299 19.61 -0.10 -6.47
N ALA A 300 19.29 -0.99 -7.41
CA ALA A 300 18.01 -0.99 -8.12
C ALA A 300 16.83 -1.20 -7.16
N ASP A 301 16.93 -2.17 -6.25
CA ASP A 301 15.91 -2.50 -5.25
C ASP A 301 15.70 -1.35 -4.24
N LEU A 302 16.79 -0.74 -3.76
CA LEU A 302 16.72 0.43 -2.89
C LEU A 302 16.11 1.63 -3.61
N THR A 303 16.49 1.86 -4.87
CA THR A 303 15.94 2.96 -5.67
C THR A 303 14.43 2.79 -5.82
N GLU A 304 13.95 1.59 -6.15
CA GLU A 304 12.52 1.33 -6.27
C GLU A 304 11.78 1.56 -4.94
N ARG A 305 12.31 1.07 -3.82
CA ARG A 305 11.72 1.29 -2.49
C ARG A 305 11.66 2.77 -2.11
N GLU A 306 12.73 3.50 -2.38
CA GLU A 306 12.80 4.93 -2.05
C GLU A 306 11.84 5.76 -2.91
N VAL A 307 11.70 5.43 -4.20
CA VAL A 307 10.67 6.01 -5.07
C VAL A 307 9.28 5.76 -4.49
N GLN A 308 8.97 4.53 -4.08
CA GLN A 308 7.67 4.19 -3.50
C GLN A 308 7.40 4.97 -2.21
N ARG A 309 8.40 5.10 -1.33
CA ARG A 309 8.29 5.88 -0.11
C ARG A 309 7.98 7.36 -0.41
N MET A 310 8.73 7.96 -1.34
CA MET A 310 8.53 9.37 -1.72
C MET A 310 7.16 9.61 -2.38
N VAL A 311 6.69 8.68 -3.20
CA VAL A 311 5.35 8.72 -3.79
C VAL A 311 4.28 8.69 -2.70
N GLY A 312 4.42 7.79 -1.71
CA GLY A 312 3.51 7.69 -0.56
C GLY A 312 3.47 8.98 0.24
N GLU A 313 4.63 9.50 0.67
CA GLU A 313 4.74 10.75 1.43
C GLU A 313 4.19 11.96 0.66
N THR A 314 4.46 12.02 -0.65
CA THR A 314 3.92 13.08 -1.50
C THR A 314 2.41 13.02 -1.55
N PHE A 315 1.84 11.83 -1.70
CA PHE A 315 0.40 11.65 -1.76
C PHE A 315 -0.29 11.97 -0.43
N GLU A 316 0.25 11.48 0.69
CA GLU A 316 -0.24 11.80 2.04
C GLU A 316 -0.24 13.31 2.28
N LYS A 317 0.83 13.99 1.89
CA LYS A 317 0.92 15.45 1.99
C LYS A 317 -0.14 16.14 1.14
N LEU A 318 -0.34 15.71 -0.11
CA LEU A 318 -1.36 16.28 -0.98
C LEU A 318 -2.77 16.09 -0.43
N GLN A 319 -3.07 14.92 0.14
CA GLN A 319 -4.35 14.66 0.79
C GLN A 319 -4.55 15.53 2.05
N GLY A 320 -3.50 15.73 2.83
CA GLY A 320 -3.53 16.58 4.03
C GLY A 320 -3.71 18.06 3.73
N ASP A 321 -3.11 18.54 2.63
CA ASP A 321 -3.19 19.94 2.20
C ASP A 321 -4.49 20.27 1.44
N ALA A 322 -5.14 19.26 0.85
CA ALA A 322 -6.35 19.45 0.06
C ALA A 322 -7.60 19.61 0.93
N ARG A 323 -8.41 20.63 0.62
CA ARG A 323 -9.77 20.74 1.17
C ARG A 323 -10.73 19.90 0.33
N VAL A 324 -11.42 18.97 0.97
CA VAL A 324 -12.39 18.09 0.34
C VAL A 324 -13.71 18.17 1.11
N ASP A 325 -14.76 18.60 0.45
CA ASP A 325 -16.13 18.54 0.97
C ASP A 325 -16.87 17.40 0.24
N ASN A 326 -17.08 16.28 0.92
CA ASN A 326 -17.72 15.08 0.34
C ASN A 326 -19.21 15.09 0.66
N PHE A 327 -20.04 15.51 -0.29
CA PHE A 327 -21.50 15.61 -0.11
C PHE A 327 -22.20 14.24 -0.17
N LEU A 328 -21.56 13.20 -0.65
CA LEU A 328 -22.15 11.85 -0.65
C LEU A 328 -22.10 11.21 0.74
N THR A 329 -20.99 11.42 1.48
CA THR A 329 -20.81 10.88 2.83
C THR A 329 -21.13 11.89 3.93
N GLY A 330 -21.22 13.19 3.60
CA GLY A 330 -21.36 14.29 4.55
C GLY A 330 -20.05 14.63 5.29
N GLU A 331 -18.92 14.06 4.88
CA GLU A 331 -17.64 14.27 5.53
C GLU A 331 -16.86 15.40 4.84
N SER A 332 -16.22 16.26 5.62
CA SER A 332 -15.27 17.25 5.10
C SER A 332 -13.92 17.03 5.73
N ARG A 333 -12.86 17.10 4.93
CA ARG A 333 -11.47 16.95 5.40
C ARG A 333 -10.57 18.03 4.82
N GLY A 334 -9.42 18.23 5.45
CA GLY A 334 -8.42 19.21 5.06
C GLY A 334 -8.52 20.50 5.87
N ARG A 335 -7.51 21.34 5.70
CA ARG A 335 -7.40 22.59 6.45
C ARG A 335 -8.50 23.56 5.99
N PRO A 336 -9.32 24.14 6.91
CA PRO A 336 -10.20 25.23 6.54
C PRO A 336 -9.33 26.32 5.93
N GLU A 337 -9.70 26.80 4.75
CA GLU A 337 -9.08 28.00 4.19
C GLU A 337 -9.20 29.08 5.25
N ALA A 338 -8.08 29.53 5.79
CA ALA A 338 -8.09 30.74 6.63
C ALA A 338 -8.78 31.80 5.77
N ALA A 339 -10.00 32.16 6.16
CA ALA A 339 -10.82 33.09 5.44
C ALA A 339 -9.92 34.19 4.92
N SER A 340 -9.90 34.40 3.63
CA SER A 340 -9.38 35.62 3.00
C SER A 340 -10.24 36.77 3.51
N ALA A 341 -10.08 37.08 4.79
CA ALA A 341 -10.62 38.24 5.46
C ALA A 341 -9.73 39.42 5.08
N GLU A 342 -9.74 39.70 3.78
CA GLU A 342 -9.31 41.02 3.37
C GLU A 342 -10.12 41.45 2.15
N LYS A 343 -10.86 42.55 2.39
CA LYS A 343 -11.55 43.39 1.42
C LYS A 343 -13.00 43.08 1.11
N THR A 344 -13.85 43.41 2.08
CA THR A 344 -14.92 44.37 1.80
C THR A 344 -15.28 45.05 3.12
N ALA A 345 -14.43 45.99 3.56
CA ALA A 345 -14.91 47.07 4.45
C ALA A 345 -15.88 47.91 3.62
N PRO A 346 -17.11 48.10 4.07
CA PRO A 346 -18.00 49.05 3.39
C PRO A 346 -17.37 50.46 3.47
N PRO A 347 -17.58 51.31 2.46
CA PRO A 347 -17.04 52.66 2.47
C PRO A 347 -17.57 53.40 3.70
N ARG A 348 -16.70 53.93 4.52
CA ARG A 348 -17.03 54.83 5.63
C ARG A 348 -17.84 55.96 5.06
N THR A 349 -19.14 55.97 5.42
CA THR A 349 -20.04 57.09 5.16
C THR A 349 -19.47 58.33 5.84
N ALA A 350 -19.34 59.38 5.04
CA ALA A 350 -18.83 60.69 5.41
C ALA A 350 -19.44 61.23 6.70
N GLU A 351 -18.59 61.73 7.51
CA GLU A 351 -18.74 62.55 8.68
C GLU A 351 -19.89 63.55 8.56
N GLN A 352 -20.97 63.34 9.35
CA GLN A 352 -21.96 64.40 9.57
C GLN A 352 -21.42 65.35 10.60
N THR A 353 -21.06 66.54 10.12
CA THR A 353 -20.75 67.74 10.92
C THR A 353 -21.93 68.11 11.78
N PRO A 354 -21.80 68.31 13.12
CA PRO A 354 -22.91 68.78 13.95
C PRO A 354 -23.13 70.29 13.74
N ALA A 355 -24.37 70.66 13.48
CA ALA A 355 -24.84 72.01 13.36
C ALA A 355 -24.67 72.84 14.68
N PRO A 356 -24.39 74.14 14.60
CA PRO A 356 -24.15 74.99 15.79
C PRO A 356 -25.44 75.24 16.56
N ARG A 357 -25.41 75.06 17.89
CA ARG A 357 -26.46 75.41 18.83
C ARG A 357 -26.64 76.94 18.91
N SER A 358 -27.85 77.43 18.63
CA SER A 358 -28.27 78.80 18.91
C SER A 358 -28.40 79.05 20.43
N PRO A 359 -28.08 80.24 20.89
CA PRO A 359 -28.14 80.58 22.31
C PRO A 359 -29.55 80.83 22.81
N ALA A 360 -29.86 80.23 23.97
CA ALA A 360 -31.14 80.54 24.70
C ALA A 360 -31.12 81.93 25.24
N LYS A 361 -32.20 82.68 24.95
CA LYS A 361 -32.57 83.90 25.68
C LYS A 361 -33.45 83.50 26.89
N ARG A 362 -33.01 83.97 28.04
CA ARG A 362 -33.72 84.23 29.31
C ARG A 362 -34.63 83.16 29.80
#